data_8d350cd58133e6d674e37e0630d943f2
#
_entry.id   8d350cd58133e6d674e37e0630d943f2
#
_cell.length_a   1.000
_cell.length_b   1.000
_cell.length_c   1.000
_cell.angle_alpha   90.00
_cell.angle_beta   90.00
_cell.angle_gamma   90.00
#
_symmetry.space_group_name_H-M   'P 1'
#
loop_
_entity.id
_entity.type
_entity.pdbx_description
1 polymer ?
#
loop_
_entity_poly.entity_id
_entity_poly.type
_entity_poly.pdbx_seq_one_letter_code
_entity_poly.pdbx_strand_id
1 'polypeptide(L)'
;MFSSLAIALCGGLLIGLAASLLLVVNGRIAGISGIISGALWRRGSGLFGWQFYFLAGLLLSGLLLAEPFKAWLAIEPVVLSELGIAAPTLLLSALLVGLGCSLGNGCTSGHGICGIGRLSPRSIAATLVFMLVGVIAAVLLN
;
A
#
# COMPACT_ATOMS: atom_id res chain seq x y z
N MET A 1 -23.19 -6.95 8.31
CA MET A 1 -22.97 -6.63 6.88
C MET A 1 -23.02 -5.13 6.61
N PHE A 2 -24.06 -4.38 6.99
CA PHE A 2 -24.13 -2.93 6.73
C PHE A 2 -23.01 -2.12 7.40
N SER A 3 -22.66 -2.44 8.63
CA SER A 3 -21.56 -1.79 9.36
C SER A 3 -20.20 -1.98 8.68
N SER A 4 -19.90 -3.19 8.21
CA SER A 4 -18.64 -3.49 7.52
C SER A 4 -18.53 -2.76 6.19
N LEU A 5 -19.64 -2.64 5.44
CA LEU A 5 -19.69 -1.91 4.18
C LEU A 5 -19.48 -0.40 4.40
N ALA A 6 -20.12 0.17 5.43
CA ALA A 6 -19.96 1.59 5.77
C ALA A 6 -18.52 1.91 6.18
N ILE A 7 -17.90 1.06 6.99
CA ILE A 7 -16.48 1.21 7.40
C ILE A 7 -15.56 1.15 6.18
N ALA A 8 -15.78 0.19 5.27
CA ALA A 8 -14.99 0.05 4.05
C ALA A 8 -15.14 1.27 3.13
N LEU A 9 -16.36 1.81 3.00
CA LEU A 9 -16.62 3.03 2.22
C LEU A 9 -15.92 4.25 2.83
N CYS A 10 -16.02 4.44 4.14
CA CYS A 10 -15.33 5.53 4.84
C CYS A 10 -13.80 5.43 4.68
N GLY A 11 -13.25 4.23 4.85
CA GLY A 11 -11.82 3.99 4.64
C GLY A 11 -11.37 4.28 3.21
N GLY A 12 -12.14 3.82 2.22
CA GLY A 12 -11.87 4.09 0.80
C GLY A 12 -11.95 5.57 0.46
N LEU A 13 -12.93 6.30 0.99
CA LEU A 13 -13.06 7.75 0.84
C LEU A 13 -11.86 8.50 1.44
N LEU A 14 -11.42 8.14 2.64
CA LEU A 14 -10.26 8.75 3.29
C LEU A 14 -8.98 8.54 2.48
N ILE A 15 -8.75 7.32 2.00
CA ILE A 15 -7.59 6.99 1.15
C ILE A 15 -7.64 7.77 -0.16
N GLY A 16 -8.82 7.83 -0.80
CA GLY A 16 -9.03 8.58 -2.03
C GLY A 16 -8.80 10.08 -1.86
N LEU A 17 -9.32 10.67 -0.79
CA LEU A 17 -9.09 12.08 -0.44
C LEU A 17 -7.61 12.37 -0.17
N ALA A 18 -6.93 11.53 0.61
CA ALA A 18 -5.51 11.70 0.90
C ALA A 18 -4.65 11.62 -0.38
N ALA A 19 -4.94 10.65 -1.26
CA ALA A 19 -4.26 10.50 -2.55
C ALA A 19 -4.52 11.69 -3.49
N SER A 20 -5.76 12.19 -3.52
CA SER A 20 -6.15 13.37 -4.32
C SER A 20 -5.48 14.64 -3.81
N LEU A 21 -5.45 14.84 -2.49
CA LEU A 21 -4.77 15.97 -1.86
C LEU A 21 -3.27 15.97 -2.19
N LEU A 22 -2.61 14.82 -2.08
CA LEU A 22 -1.19 14.69 -2.43
C LEU A 22 -0.94 15.03 -3.90
N LEU A 23 -1.84 14.60 -4.79
CA LEU A 23 -1.74 14.91 -6.22
C LEU A 23 -1.93 16.40 -6.49
N VAL A 24 -2.92 17.03 -5.87
CA VAL A 24 -3.23 18.46 -6.10
C VAL A 24 -2.16 19.37 -5.50
N VAL A 25 -1.73 19.09 -4.27
CA VAL A 25 -0.76 19.94 -3.55
C VAL A 25 0.68 19.73 -4.02
N ASN A 26 1.09 18.49 -4.20
CA ASN A 26 2.49 18.14 -4.54
C ASN A 26 2.69 17.73 -6.00
N GLY A 27 1.62 17.57 -6.79
CA GLY A 27 1.71 17.06 -8.16
C GLY A 27 2.29 15.63 -8.25
N ARG A 28 2.25 14.88 -7.14
CA ARG A 28 2.87 13.56 -7.01
C ARG A 28 1.84 12.48 -6.78
N ILE A 29 2.11 11.31 -7.35
CA ILE A 29 1.27 10.12 -7.18
C ILE A 29 1.64 9.45 -5.85
N ALA A 30 0.64 9.08 -5.05
CA ALA A 30 0.82 8.35 -3.79
C ALA A 30 1.22 6.89 -4.05
N GLY A 31 2.44 6.66 -4.50
CA GLY A 31 3.02 5.32 -4.69
C GLY A 31 4.08 5.05 -3.63
N ILE A 32 3.84 4.11 -2.72
CA ILE A 32 4.70 3.83 -1.56
C ILE A 32 6.14 3.50 -2.00
N SER A 33 6.32 2.67 -3.04
CA SER A 33 7.66 2.34 -3.54
C SER A 33 8.43 3.57 -4.03
N GLY A 34 7.75 4.49 -4.72
CA GLY A 34 8.35 5.75 -5.19
C GLY A 34 8.66 6.72 -4.05
N ILE A 35 7.83 6.74 -3.00
CA ILE A 35 8.05 7.57 -1.81
C ILE A 35 9.24 7.05 -1.01
N ILE A 36 9.32 5.74 -0.76
CA ILE A 36 10.42 5.11 -0.03
C ILE A 36 11.74 5.25 -0.81
N SER A 37 11.74 4.95 -2.11
CA SER A 37 12.95 5.10 -2.93
C SER A 37 13.41 6.57 -3.01
N GLY A 38 12.47 7.50 -3.10
CA GLY A 38 12.76 8.93 -3.07
C GLY A 38 13.29 9.42 -1.73
N ALA A 39 12.83 8.85 -0.61
CA ALA A 39 13.33 9.16 0.72
C ALA A 39 14.74 8.62 0.97
N LEU A 40 15.03 7.40 0.47
CA LEU A 40 16.31 6.70 0.69
C LEU A 40 17.41 7.13 -0.28
N TRP A 41 17.09 7.38 -1.54
CA TRP A 41 18.11 7.54 -2.60
C TRP A 41 18.36 8.97 -3.04
N ARG A 42 17.47 9.90 -2.72
CA ARG A 42 17.64 11.30 -3.11
C ARG A 42 18.57 12.06 -2.14
N ARG A 43 19.85 12.02 -2.42
CA ARG A 43 20.93 12.70 -1.69
C ARG A 43 20.86 14.23 -1.68
N GLY A 44 19.78 14.86 -2.11
CA GLY A 44 19.71 16.32 -2.25
C GLY A 44 18.55 17.03 -1.53
N SER A 45 17.51 16.31 -1.13
CA SER A 45 16.49 16.84 -0.22
C SER A 45 16.76 16.27 1.15
N GLY A 46 17.42 17.04 2.04
CA GLY A 46 17.77 16.57 3.38
C GLY A 46 16.60 15.88 4.11
N LEU A 47 16.79 15.44 5.35
CA LEU A 47 15.83 14.78 6.25
C LEU A 47 14.41 15.41 6.30
N PHE A 48 14.18 16.51 5.59
CA PHE A 48 12.94 17.30 5.55
C PHE A 48 12.21 17.25 4.20
N GLY A 49 12.42 16.21 3.37
CA GLY A 49 11.63 16.03 2.16
C GLY A 49 10.18 15.68 2.48
N TRP A 50 9.20 16.09 1.66
CA TRP A 50 7.78 15.77 1.80
C TRP A 50 7.51 14.26 1.99
N GLN A 51 8.41 13.41 1.44
CA GLN A 51 8.36 11.95 1.58
C GLN A 51 8.52 11.50 3.04
N PHE A 52 9.41 12.16 3.78
CA PHE A 52 9.61 11.88 5.20
C PHE A 52 8.36 12.21 6.02
N TYR A 53 7.74 13.37 5.77
CA TYR A 53 6.49 13.74 6.45
C TYR A 53 5.35 12.78 6.12
N PHE A 54 5.29 12.32 4.88
CA PHE A 54 4.29 11.32 4.46
C PHE A 54 4.48 9.99 5.21
N LEU A 55 5.72 9.47 5.24
CA LEU A 55 6.05 8.23 5.96
C LEU A 55 5.84 8.37 7.47
N ALA A 56 6.25 9.50 8.05
CA ALA A 56 6.02 9.78 9.46
C ALA A 56 4.52 9.84 9.79
N GLY A 57 3.71 10.49 8.96
CA GLY A 57 2.26 10.50 9.09
C GLY A 57 1.64 9.11 9.03
N LEU A 58 2.12 8.27 8.11
CA LEU A 58 1.66 6.88 7.97
C LEU A 58 1.98 6.05 9.21
N LEU A 59 3.20 6.16 9.73
CA LEU A 59 3.63 5.45 10.94
C LEU A 59 2.90 5.95 12.19
N LEU A 60 2.78 7.27 12.34
CA LEU A 60 2.06 7.88 13.47
C LEU A 60 0.57 7.50 13.45
N SER A 61 -0.09 7.54 12.30
CA SER A 61 -1.48 7.12 12.20
C SER A 61 -1.67 5.65 12.56
N GLY A 62 -0.75 4.78 12.10
CA GLY A 62 -0.75 3.36 12.46
C GLY A 62 -0.58 3.13 13.96
N LEU A 63 0.33 3.86 14.61
CA LEU A 63 0.55 3.77 16.06
C LEU A 63 -0.61 4.33 16.88
N LEU A 64 -1.12 5.51 16.50
CA LEU A 64 -2.19 6.19 17.25
C LEU A 64 -3.55 5.49 17.10
N LEU A 65 -3.80 4.89 15.93
CA LEU A 65 -5.08 4.23 15.65
C LEU A 65 -5.04 2.72 15.98
N ALA A 66 -3.86 2.14 16.19
CA ALA A 66 -3.74 0.72 16.42
C ALA A 66 -4.51 0.25 17.66
N GLU A 67 -4.39 0.95 18.80
CA GLU A 67 -5.02 0.51 20.05
C GLU A 67 -6.51 0.88 20.18
N PRO A 68 -6.93 2.15 20.02
CA PRO A 68 -8.35 2.50 20.18
C PRO A 68 -9.21 1.93 19.04
N PHE A 69 -8.67 1.80 17.84
CA PHE A 69 -9.41 1.31 16.68
C PHE A 69 -9.55 -0.22 16.63
N LYS A 70 -8.59 -0.97 17.18
CA LYS A 70 -8.70 -2.43 17.33
C LYS A 70 -9.94 -2.83 18.12
N ALA A 71 -10.17 -2.16 19.26
CA ALA A 71 -11.33 -2.43 20.12
C ALA A 71 -12.66 -2.08 19.43
N TRP A 72 -12.66 -1.02 18.60
CA TRP A 72 -13.87 -0.54 17.94
C TRP A 72 -14.22 -1.29 16.65
N LEU A 73 -13.19 -1.69 15.86
CA LEU A 73 -13.37 -2.41 14.61
C LEU A 73 -13.36 -3.93 14.76
N ALA A 74 -13.08 -4.44 15.97
CA ALA A 74 -12.87 -5.87 16.23
C ALA A 74 -11.91 -6.53 15.21
N ILE A 75 -10.85 -5.81 14.84
CA ILE A 75 -9.80 -6.33 13.94
C ILE A 75 -8.77 -7.03 14.81
N GLU A 76 -8.78 -8.36 14.76
CA GLU A 76 -7.71 -9.15 15.34
C GLU A 76 -6.39 -8.88 14.61
N PRO A 77 -5.29 -8.58 15.32
CA PRO A 77 -4.00 -8.42 14.68
C PRO A 77 -3.60 -9.75 14.06
N VAL A 78 -3.35 -9.74 12.76
CA VAL A 78 -2.79 -10.92 12.08
C VAL A 78 -1.37 -11.14 12.61
N VAL A 79 -1.22 -12.08 13.51
CA VAL A 79 0.09 -12.46 14.05
C VAL A 79 0.71 -13.42 13.04
N LEU A 80 1.84 -13.00 12.45
CA LEU A 80 2.57 -13.80 11.44
C LEU A 80 2.92 -15.21 11.92
N SER A 81 3.07 -15.40 13.24
CA SER A 81 3.29 -16.71 13.85
C SER A 81 2.10 -17.66 13.71
N GLU A 82 0.87 -17.14 13.64
CA GLU A 82 -0.33 -17.97 13.49
C GLU A 82 -0.52 -18.48 12.06
N LEU A 83 0.05 -17.78 11.09
CA LEU A 83 0.02 -18.18 9.68
C LEU A 83 0.95 -19.36 9.35
N GLY A 84 1.81 -19.79 10.29
CA GLY A 84 2.74 -20.91 10.10
C GLY A 84 3.76 -20.69 8.98
N ILE A 85 3.92 -19.44 8.51
CA ILE A 85 4.81 -19.11 7.38
C ILE A 85 6.25 -19.06 7.89
N ALA A 86 7.10 -19.89 7.32
CA ALA A 86 8.52 -19.90 7.64
C ALA A 86 9.19 -18.57 7.25
N ALA A 87 10.10 -18.06 8.09
CA ALA A 87 10.82 -16.82 7.83
C ALA A 87 11.51 -16.74 6.45
N PRO A 88 12.14 -17.81 5.93
CA PRO A 88 12.74 -17.77 4.59
C PRO A 88 11.70 -17.56 3.48
N THR A 89 10.51 -18.12 3.60
CA THR A 89 9.41 -17.92 2.63
C THR A 89 8.96 -16.48 2.63
N LEU A 90 8.85 -15.86 3.79
CA LEU A 90 8.49 -14.45 3.94
C LEU A 90 9.53 -13.53 3.28
N LEU A 91 10.83 -13.79 3.52
CA LEU A 91 11.93 -13.03 2.92
C LEU A 91 11.94 -13.17 1.39
N LEU A 92 11.77 -14.37 0.89
CA LEU A 92 11.73 -14.63 -0.56
C LEU A 92 10.55 -13.91 -1.22
N SER A 93 9.37 -13.98 -0.60
CA SER A 93 8.17 -13.29 -1.08
C SER A 93 8.36 -11.77 -1.09
N ALA A 94 8.95 -11.21 -0.04
CA ALA A 94 9.23 -9.77 0.05
C ALA A 94 10.22 -9.32 -1.06
N LEU A 95 11.25 -10.11 -1.34
CA LEU A 95 12.21 -9.85 -2.42
C LEU A 95 11.52 -9.87 -3.79
N LEU A 96 10.70 -10.90 -4.06
CA LEU A 96 9.97 -11.02 -5.32
C LEU A 96 9.00 -9.84 -5.54
N VAL A 97 8.26 -9.45 -4.49
CA VAL A 97 7.37 -8.27 -4.53
C VAL A 97 8.16 -7.00 -4.79
N GLY A 98 9.30 -6.82 -4.10
CA GLY A 98 10.17 -5.65 -4.30
C GLY A 98 10.72 -5.56 -5.73
N LEU A 99 11.17 -6.68 -6.29
CA LEU A 99 11.61 -6.76 -7.68
C LEU A 99 10.45 -6.47 -8.65
N GLY A 100 9.27 -7.04 -8.42
CA GLY A 100 8.08 -6.81 -9.23
C GLY A 100 7.68 -5.32 -9.23
N CYS A 101 7.66 -4.65 -8.08
CA CYS A 101 7.40 -3.23 -7.97
C CYS A 101 8.44 -2.36 -8.69
N SER A 102 9.71 -2.78 -8.67
CA SER A 102 10.79 -2.09 -9.35
C SER A 102 10.67 -2.21 -10.88
N LEU A 103 10.44 -3.42 -11.40
CA LEU A 103 10.25 -3.67 -12.83
C LEU A 103 8.96 -3.05 -13.38
N GLY A 104 7.88 -3.08 -12.58
CA GLY A 104 6.59 -2.50 -12.93
C GLY A 104 6.56 -0.97 -12.91
N ASN A 105 7.62 -0.30 -12.39
CA ASN A 105 7.67 1.13 -12.13
C ASN A 105 6.53 1.63 -11.23
N GLY A 106 6.13 0.81 -10.26
CA GLY A 106 5.11 1.19 -9.30
C GLY A 106 4.66 0.02 -8.43
N CYS A 107 4.19 0.33 -7.24
CA CYS A 107 3.59 -0.66 -6.36
C CYS A 107 2.10 -0.85 -6.69
N THR A 108 1.49 -1.89 -6.10
CA THR A 108 0.07 -2.19 -6.27
C THR A 108 -0.83 -1.03 -5.85
N SER A 109 -0.48 -0.27 -4.80
CA SER A 109 -1.23 0.93 -4.38
C SER A 109 -1.14 2.07 -5.40
N GLY A 110 0.03 2.29 -6.01
CA GLY A 110 0.20 3.31 -7.05
C GLY A 110 -0.62 3.00 -8.29
N HIS A 111 -0.58 1.76 -8.77
CA HIS A 111 -1.36 1.33 -9.93
C HIS A 111 -2.86 1.17 -9.60
N GLY A 112 -3.19 0.52 -8.47
CA GLY A 112 -4.57 0.20 -8.12
C GLY A 112 -5.38 1.43 -7.70
N ILE A 113 -4.83 2.34 -6.92
CA ILE A 113 -5.57 3.51 -6.42
C ILE A 113 -5.41 4.69 -7.39
N CYS A 114 -4.19 5.19 -7.53
CA CYS A 114 -3.95 6.40 -8.32
C CYS A 114 -3.99 6.15 -9.83
N GLY A 115 -3.53 5.00 -10.29
CA GLY A 115 -3.49 4.66 -11.70
C GLY A 115 -4.86 4.35 -12.28
N ILE A 116 -5.67 3.55 -11.60
CA ILE A 116 -7.05 3.26 -12.01
C ILE A 116 -7.92 4.50 -11.85
N GLY A 117 -7.79 5.26 -10.76
CA GLY A 117 -8.51 6.50 -10.57
C GLY A 117 -8.28 7.54 -11.68
N ARG A 118 -7.15 7.45 -12.39
CA ARG A 118 -6.82 8.27 -13.58
C ARG A 118 -7.11 7.57 -14.90
N LEU A 119 -7.77 6.41 -14.89
CA LEU A 119 -8.08 5.59 -16.06
C LEU A 119 -6.85 5.28 -16.94
N SER A 120 -5.68 5.12 -16.33
CA SER A 120 -4.44 4.82 -17.04
C SER A 120 -4.45 3.37 -17.55
N PRO A 121 -4.39 3.12 -18.88
CA PRO A 121 -4.45 1.76 -19.41
C PRO A 121 -3.29 0.89 -18.96
N ARG A 122 -2.11 1.47 -18.78
CA ARG A 122 -0.95 0.77 -18.22
C ARG A 122 -1.21 0.29 -16.79
N SER A 123 -1.85 1.12 -15.97
CA SER A 123 -2.13 0.77 -14.56
C SER A 123 -3.26 -0.26 -14.46
N ILE A 124 -4.26 -0.17 -15.33
CA ILE A 124 -5.33 -1.17 -15.44
C ILE A 124 -4.72 -2.54 -15.80
N ALA A 125 -3.87 -2.59 -16.82
CA ALA A 125 -3.19 -3.82 -17.23
C ALA A 125 -2.33 -4.39 -16.10
N ALA A 126 -1.52 -3.55 -15.43
CA ALA A 126 -0.69 -3.97 -14.31
C ALA A 126 -1.54 -4.53 -13.15
N THR A 127 -2.65 -3.87 -12.82
CA THR A 127 -3.57 -4.32 -11.77
C THR A 127 -4.21 -5.67 -12.14
N LEU A 128 -4.66 -5.84 -13.35
CA LEU A 128 -5.22 -7.12 -13.82
C LEU A 128 -4.20 -8.24 -13.73
N VAL A 129 -2.96 -8.00 -14.17
CA VAL A 129 -1.90 -9.01 -14.14
C VAL A 129 -1.60 -9.44 -12.70
N PHE A 130 -1.38 -8.51 -11.76
CA PHE A 130 -1.06 -8.92 -10.40
C PHE A 130 -2.25 -9.59 -9.68
N MET A 131 -3.49 -9.18 -9.98
CA MET A 131 -4.68 -9.85 -9.45
C MET A 131 -4.80 -11.28 -9.97
N LEU A 132 -4.66 -11.47 -11.27
CA LEU A 132 -4.71 -12.81 -11.89
C LEU A 132 -3.60 -13.71 -11.34
N VAL A 133 -2.36 -13.23 -11.31
CA VAL A 133 -1.23 -14.00 -10.77
C VAL A 133 -1.44 -14.33 -9.29
N GLY A 134 -1.96 -13.37 -8.51
CA GLY A 134 -2.29 -13.60 -7.10
C GLY A 134 -3.34 -14.69 -6.90
N VAL A 135 -4.42 -14.68 -7.69
CA VAL A 135 -5.45 -15.72 -7.66
C VAL A 135 -4.89 -17.08 -8.07
N ILE A 136 -4.12 -17.14 -9.16
CA ILE A 136 -3.47 -18.38 -9.63
C ILE A 136 -2.54 -18.92 -8.55
N ALA A 137 -1.71 -18.08 -7.96
CA ALA A 137 -0.79 -18.48 -6.89
C ALA A 137 -1.55 -19.01 -5.66
N ALA A 138 -2.63 -18.35 -5.26
CA ALA A 138 -3.46 -18.78 -4.15
C ALA A 138 -4.12 -20.15 -4.40
N VAL A 139 -4.59 -20.41 -5.63
CA VAL A 139 -5.22 -21.68 -6.00
C VAL A 139 -4.19 -22.82 -6.12
N LEU A 140 -2.98 -22.52 -6.61
CA LEU A 140 -1.95 -23.56 -6.81
C LEU A 140 -1.18 -23.92 -5.54
N LEU A 141 -1.10 -22.99 -4.58
CA LEU A 141 -0.33 -23.17 -3.35
C LEU A 141 -1.19 -23.60 -2.14
N ASN A 142 -2.52 -23.65 -2.29
CA ASN A 142 -3.45 -24.10 -1.27
C ASN A 142 -3.93 -25.52 -1.60
#